data_025c9ff946387f556cd801390a8a9fb8
#
_entry.id   025c9ff946387f556cd801390a8a9fb8
#
_cell.length_a   1.000
_cell.length_b   1.000
_cell.length_c   1.000
_cell.angle_alpha   90.00
_cell.angle_beta   90.00
_cell.angle_gamma   90.00
#
_symmetry.space_group_name_H-M   'P 1'
#
loop_
_entity.id
_entity.type
_entity.pdbx_description
1 polymer ?
#
loop_
_entity_poly.entity_id
_entity_poly.type
_entity_poly.pdbx_seq_one_letter_code
_entity_poly.pdbx_strand_id
1 'polypeptide(L)'
;EVRDIAARGISPFANGAPRILLTGCPVGIGSEKVVRLLEECGGSVVCFESCSGIKVMEYLVDEDEHRDPMEAIAERYLRIPCSCMSPNKGRLELLGRLIDDYRVDGVVDLTWQACHTYIVEDELVRRYVRDNFGLPYLQLETDYSTSDIEQLKTRISAFLEMLSGSCSS
;
A
#
# COMPACT_ATOMS: atom_id res chain seq x y z
N GLU A 1 -24.60 0.33 5.75
CA GLU A 1 -24.54 -0.14 4.35
C GLU A 1 -23.30 -1.02 4.10
N VAL A 2 -22.05 -0.50 4.23
CA VAL A 2 -20.83 -1.31 4.01
C VAL A 2 -20.73 -2.50 4.96
N ARG A 3 -21.06 -2.31 6.25
CA ARG A 3 -21.07 -3.38 7.25
C ARG A 3 -22.11 -4.47 6.93
N ASP A 4 -23.26 -4.08 6.39
CA ASP A 4 -24.33 -5.02 6.01
C ASP A 4 -23.92 -5.84 4.78
N ILE A 5 -23.26 -5.21 3.81
CA ILE A 5 -22.69 -5.86 2.63
C ILE A 5 -21.63 -6.90 3.07
N ALA A 6 -20.71 -6.48 3.94
CA ALA A 6 -19.67 -7.37 4.49
C ALA A 6 -20.25 -8.53 5.29
N ALA A 7 -21.28 -8.30 6.14
CA ALA A 7 -21.95 -9.34 6.90
C ALA A 7 -22.67 -10.37 6.01
N ARG A 8 -23.09 -9.97 4.81
CA ARG A 8 -23.69 -10.85 3.79
C ARG A 8 -22.64 -11.59 2.94
N GLY A 9 -21.35 -11.40 3.20
CA GLY A 9 -20.26 -12.01 2.43
C GLY A 9 -20.18 -11.54 0.98
N ILE A 10 -20.75 -10.38 0.66
CA ILE A 10 -20.71 -9.83 -0.68
C ILE A 10 -19.36 -9.12 -0.87
N SER A 11 -18.61 -9.56 -1.86
CA SER A 11 -17.32 -8.96 -2.26
C SER A 11 -17.34 -8.64 -3.76
N PRO A 12 -16.73 -7.53 -4.20
CA PRO A 12 -16.53 -7.26 -5.61
C PRO A 12 -15.43 -8.15 -6.24
N PHE A 13 -14.63 -8.81 -5.41
CA PHE A 13 -13.53 -9.67 -5.83
C PHE A 13 -13.93 -11.15 -5.80
N ALA A 14 -13.28 -11.95 -6.64
CA ALA A 14 -13.41 -13.40 -6.63
C ALA A 14 -12.97 -13.98 -5.27
N ASN A 15 -13.61 -15.06 -4.84
CA ASN A 15 -13.17 -15.78 -3.65
C ASN A 15 -11.75 -16.31 -3.86
N GLY A 16 -10.86 -16.03 -2.90
CA GLY A 16 -9.45 -16.42 -2.99
C GLY A 16 -8.59 -15.51 -3.87
N ALA A 17 -9.08 -14.35 -4.30
CA ALA A 17 -8.23 -13.34 -4.96
C ALA A 17 -7.07 -12.94 -4.06
N PRO A 18 -5.81 -12.90 -4.56
CA PRO A 18 -4.64 -12.47 -3.78
C PRO A 18 -4.84 -11.08 -3.18
N ARG A 19 -4.56 -10.95 -1.90
CA ARG A 19 -4.73 -9.72 -1.13
C ARG A 19 -3.48 -8.87 -1.19
N ILE A 20 -3.58 -7.73 -1.86
CA ILE A 20 -2.44 -6.87 -2.18
C ILE A 20 -2.44 -5.62 -1.30
N LEU A 21 -1.33 -5.36 -0.63
CA LEU A 21 -1.03 -4.07 -0.04
C LEU A 21 -0.29 -3.22 -1.07
N LEU A 22 -0.84 -2.05 -1.39
CA LEU A 22 -0.18 -1.07 -2.25
C LEU A 22 0.51 -0.02 -1.37
N THR A 23 1.84 0.03 -1.44
CA THR A 23 2.68 1.03 -0.76
C THR A 23 3.32 1.97 -1.77
N GLY A 24 4.05 2.96 -1.29
CA GLY A 24 4.82 3.89 -2.11
C GLY A 24 4.13 5.22 -2.35
N CYS A 25 4.23 5.71 -3.56
CA CYS A 25 3.71 7.02 -3.93
C CYS A 25 2.19 7.11 -3.83
N PRO A 26 1.65 8.30 -3.48
CA PRO A 26 0.19 8.48 -3.41
C PRO A 26 -0.47 8.31 -4.78
N VAL A 27 -1.65 7.70 -4.76
CA VAL A 27 -2.55 7.56 -5.91
C VAL A 27 -3.67 8.58 -5.76
N GLY A 28 -3.87 9.39 -6.78
CA GLY A 28 -4.94 10.39 -6.84
C GLY A 28 -5.84 10.20 -8.06
N ILE A 29 -6.83 11.05 -8.20
CA ILE A 29 -7.76 11.03 -9.35
C ILE A 29 -6.96 11.18 -10.66
N GLY A 30 -7.14 10.23 -11.57
CA GLY A 30 -6.43 10.18 -12.86
C GLY A 30 -5.10 9.42 -12.84
N SER A 31 -4.67 8.91 -11.68
CA SER A 31 -3.43 8.13 -11.53
C SER A 31 -3.65 6.69 -11.03
N GLU A 32 -4.86 6.17 -11.18
CA GLU A 32 -5.29 4.86 -10.67
C GLU A 32 -4.86 3.67 -11.57
N LYS A 33 -4.04 3.91 -12.59
CA LYS A 33 -3.74 2.86 -13.58
C LYS A 33 -3.18 1.58 -12.95
N VAL A 34 -2.29 1.66 -11.94
CA VAL A 34 -1.71 0.50 -11.28
C VAL A 34 -2.76 -0.25 -10.46
N VAL A 35 -3.62 0.46 -9.73
CA VAL A 35 -4.73 -0.14 -8.97
C VAL A 35 -5.66 -0.89 -9.92
N ARG A 36 -6.07 -0.23 -11.00
CA ARG A 36 -6.95 -0.83 -12.03
C ARG A 36 -6.33 -2.09 -12.62
N LEU A 37 -5.06 -2.05 -13.00
CA LEU A 37 -4.37 -3.21 -13.56
C LEU A 37 -4.26 -4.38 -12.58
N LEU A 38 -3.97 -4.09 -11.29
CA LEU A 38 -3.94 -5.12 -10.25
C LEU A 38 -5.30 -5.83 -10.13
N GLU A 39 -6.39 -5.08 -10.12
CA GLU A 39 -7.74 -5.61 -10.00
C GLU A 39 -8.21 -6.29 -11.28
N GLU A 40 -7.93 -5.73 -12.46
CA GLU A 40 -8.21 -6.36 -13.76
C GLU A 40 -7.46 -7.68 -13.96
N CYS A 41 -6.27 -7.82 -13.40
CA CYS A 41 -5.48 -9.06 -13.42
C CYS A 41 -5.91 -10.07 -12.34
N GLY A 42 -6.90 -9.74 -11.50
CA GLY A 42 -7.49 -10.66 -10.53
C GLY A 42 -6.95 -10.53 -9.10
N GLY A 43 -6.13 -9.53 -8.80
CA GLY A 43 -5.72 -9.17 -7.45
C GLY A 43 -6.80 -8.36 -6.72
N SER A 44 -6.75 -8.32 -5.40
CA SER A 44 -7.58 -7.46 -4.56
C SER A 44 -6.72 -6.47 -3.80
N VAL A 45 -6.77 -5.19 -4.12
CA VAL A 45 -6.05 -4.15 -3.39
C VAL A 45 -6.81 -3.87 -2.09
N VAL A 46 -6.34 -4.47 -0.98
CA VAL A 46 -7.03 -4.43 0.31
C VAL A 46 -6.59 -3.28 1.21
N CYS A 47 -5.42 -2.70 0.94
CA CYS A 47 -4.86 -1.64 1.76
C CYS A 47 -3.92 -0.73 0.97
N PHE A 48 -3.95 0.57 1.30
CA PHE A 48 -3.04 1.59 0.77
C PHE A 48 -2.16 2.15 1.89
N GLU A 49 -0.88 1.81 1.91
CA GLU A 49 0.14 2.46 2.75
C GLU A 49 0.74 3.65 1.98
N SER A 50 0.00 4.72 1.82
CA SER A 50 0.43 5.94 1.13
C SER A 50 -0.21 7.19 1.70
N CYS A 51 0.18 8.36 1.21
CA CYS A 51 -0.43 9.63 1.64
C CYS A 51 -1.90 9.79 1.19
N SER A 52 -2.38 8.98 0.26
CA SER A 52 -3.81 8.87 -0.10
C SER A 52 -4.54 7.72 0.62
N GLY A 53 -3.89 7.06 1.57
CA GLY A 53 -4.40 5.91 2.31
C GLY A 53 -4.24 6.04 3.82
N ILE A 54 -3.96 4.93 4.48
CA ILE A 54 -3.95 4.79 5.94
C ILE A 54 -2.88 5.67 6.61
N LYS A 55 -1.74 5.88 5.97
CA LYS A 55 -0.63 6.68 6.51
C LYS A 55 -1.06 8.04 7.09
N VAL A 56 -2.00 8.72 6.45
CA VAL A 56 -2.51 10.03 6.94
C VAL A 56 -3.65 9.89 7.94
N MET A 57 -4.29 8.73 8.02
CA MET A 57 -5.45 8.51 8.90
C MET A 57 -5.10 7.78 10.19
N GLU A 58 -3.88 7.27 10.30
CA GLU A 58 -3.43 6.43 11.40
C GLU A 58 -3.50 7.12 12.78
N TYR A 59 -3.20 8.40 12.81
CA TYR A 59 -3.14 9.16 14.07
C TYR A 59 -4.24 10.20 14.11
N LEU A 60 -4.95 10.27 15.23
CA LEU A 60 -5.90 11.34 15.53
C LEU A 60 -5.18 12.50 16.22
N VAL A 61 -5.77 13.68 16.14
CA VAL A 61 -5.34 14.85 16.91
C VAL A 61 -5.76 14.63 18.36
N ASP A 62 -4.90 15.03 19.30
CA ASP A 62 -5.23 15.04 20.72
C ASP A 62 -6.33 16.07 20.99
N GLU A 63 -7.44 15.62 21.60
CA GLU A 63 -8.63 16.45 21.88
C GLU A 63 -8.65 16.97 23.34
N ASP A 64 -7.51 16.97 24.05
CA ASP A 64 -7.42 17.56 25.39
C ASP A 64 -7.72 19.06 25.33
N GLU A 65 -8.77 19.49 26.04
CA GLU A 65 -9.24 20.89 26.09
C GLU A 65 -8.22 21.85 26.73
N HIS A 66 -7.24 21.33 27.47
CA HIS A 66 -6.18 22.13 28.11
C HIS A 66 -4.95 22.32 27.22
N ARG A 67 -4.94 21.70 26.05
CA ARG A 67 -3.83 21.75 25.11
C ARG A 67 -4.09 22.78 24.00
N ASP A 68 -3.03 23.47 23.57
CA ASP A 68 -3.12 24.31 22.38
C ASP A 68 -3.47 23.47 21.15
N PRO A 69 -4.59 23.75 20.45
CA PRO A 69 -5.01 22.97 19.30
C PRO A 69 -3.99 22.96 18.15
N MET A 70 -3.24 24.05 17.97
CA MET A 70 -2.24 24.14 16.91
C MET A 70 -1.02 23.26 17.23
N GLU A 71 -0.65 23.17 18.51
CA GLU A 71 0.41 22.27 18.96
C GLU A 71 -0.01 20.81 18.79
N ALA A 72 -1.24 20.44 19.15
CA ALA A 72 -1.78 19.10 18.99
C ALA A 72 -1.83 18.68 17.50
N ILE A 73 -2.25 19.59 16.62
CA ILE A 73 -2.25 19.37 15.17
C ILE A 73 -0.82 19.19 14.65
N ALA A 74 0.11 20.06 15.04
CA ALA A 74 1.49 19.97 14.59
C ALA A 74 2.14 18.64 15.01
N GLU A 75 1.95 18.21 16.26
CA GLU A 75 2.46 16.92 16.74
C GLU A 75 1.88 15.74 15.96
N ARG A 76 0.59 15.76 15.71
CA ARG A 76 -0.06 14.71 14.89
C ARG A 76 0.55 14.62 13.51
N TYR A 77 0.78 15.75 12.84
CA TYR A 77 1.38 15.76 11.50
C TYR A 77 2.84 15.30 11.49
N LEU A 78 3.61 15.62 12.53
CA LEU A 78 5.00 15.15 12.67
C LEU A 78 5.13 13.64 12.89
N ARG A 79 4.05 12.95 13.24
CA ARG A 79 4.02 11.48 13.39
C ARG A 79 3.81 10.75 12.05
N ILE A 80 3.41 11.45 10.98
CA ILE A 80 3.19 10.81 9.67
C ILE A 80 4.53 10.31 9.13
N PRO A 81 4.69 8.99 8.89
CA PRO A 81 5.96 8.42 8.43
C PRO A 81 6.16 8.67 6.93
N CYS A 82 6.50 9.91 6.59
CA CYS A 82 6.73 10.33 5.22
C CYS A 82 8.09 9.84 4.71
N SER A 83 8.21 9.55 3.41
CA SER A 83 9.47 9.11 2.77
C SER A 83 10.60 10.13 2.80
N CYS A 84 10.32 11.39 3.18
CA CYS A 84 11.35 12.42 3.39
C CYS A 84 12.00 12.36 4.78
N MET A 85 11.51 11.51 5.69
CA MET A 85 12.06 11.35 7.03
C MET A 85 13.21 10.34 7.05
N SER A 86 14.20 10.57 7.92
CA SER A 86 15.31 9.65 8.12
C SER A 86 15.77 9.66 9.60
N PRO A 87 15.86 8.49 10.26
CA PRO A 87 15.40 7.17 9.81
C PRO A 87 13.87 7.07 9.84
N ASN A 88 13.28 6.36 8.86
CA ASN A 88 11.81 6.22 8.74
C ASN A 88 11.31 4.89 9.33
N LYS A 89 11.64 4.61 10.59
CA LYS A 89 11.22 3.37 11.28
C LYS A 89 9.71 3.25 11.40
N GLY A 90 9.02 4.35 11.65
CA GLY A 90 7.56 4.38 11.78
C GLY A 90 6.84 3.88 10.52
N ARG A 91 7.43 4.06 9.32
CA ARG A 91 6.87 3.51 8.08
C ARG A 91 6.92 1.99 8.06
N LEU A 92 8.04 1.40 8.48
CA LEU A 92 8.20 -0.05 8.53
C LEU A 92 7.27 -0.68 9.58
N GLU A 93 7.14 -0.04 10.75
CA GLU A 93 6.23 -0.46 11.81
C GLU A 93 4.76 -0.41 11.36
N LEU A 94 4.36 0.67 10.68
CA LEU A 94 3.02 0.79 10.09
C LEU A 94 2.80 -0.29 9.05
N LEU A 95 3.74 -0.48 8.13
CA LEU A 95 3.65 -1.48 7.07
C LEU A 95 3.45 -2.89 7.64
N GLY A 96 4.22 -3.25 8.67
CA GLY A 96 4.10 -4.56 9.33
C GLY A 96 2.71 -4.78 9.93
N ARG A 97 2.17 -3.79 10.65
CA ARG A 97 0.78 -3.88 11.18
C ARG A 97 -0.25 -4.03 10.08
N LEU A 98 -0.11 -3.29 8.98
CA LEU A 98 -1.05 -3.38 7.86
C LEU A 98 -0.99 -4.75 7.16
N ILE A 99 0.20 -5.35 7.05
CA ILE A 99 0.36 -6.70 6.51
C ILE A 99 -0.45 -7.71 7.34
N ASP A 100 -0.32 -7.65 8.66
CA ASP A 100 -1.02 -8.55 9.58
C ASP A 100 -2.54 -8.28 9.61
N ASP A 101 -2.94 -7.02 9.81
CA ASP A 101 -4.34 -6.62 9.95
C ASP A 101 -5.16 -6.93 8.69
N TYR A 102 -4.57 -6.73 7.52
CA TYR A 102 -5.24 -6.97 6.23
C TYR A 102 -4.95 -8.35 5.64
N ARG A 103 -4.17 -9.21 6.33
CA ARG A 103 -3.82 -10.56 5.87
C ARG A 103 -3.32 -10.51 4.43
N VAL A 104 -2.26 -9.78 4.22
CA VAL A 104 -1.70 -9.50 2.90
C VAL A 104 -0.96 -10.71 2.36
N ASP A 105 -1.22 -11.07 1.10
CA ASP A 105 -0.54 -12.16 0.40
C ASP A 105 0.70 -11.66 -0.37
N GLY A 106 0.70 -10.38 -0.75
CA GLY A 106 1.82 -9.76 -1.46
C GLY A 106 1.81 -8.24 -1.41
N VAL A 107 2.99 -7.65 -1.53
CA VAL A 107 3.18 -6.19 -1.46
C VAL A 107 3.59 -5.66 -2.82
N VAL A 108 2.92 -4.59 -3.27
CA VAL A 108 3.29 -3.84 -4.46
C VAL A 108 3.72 -2.44 -4.05
N ASP A 109 4.92 -2.04 -4.43
CA ASP A 109 5.42 -0.67 -4.26
C ASP A 109 5.27 0.12 -5.56
N LEU A 110 4.49 1.18 -5.51
CA LEU A 110 4.31 2.10 -6.62
C LEU A 110 5.25 3.29 -6.47
N THR A 111 6.13 3.45 -7.42
CA THR A 111 7.01 4.61 -7.51
C THR A 111 6.74 5.39 -8.80
N TRP A 112 6.41 6.68 -8.67
CA TRP A 112 6.37 7.55 -9.84
C TRP A 112 7.77 7.84 -10.35
N GLN A 113 7.94 7.85 -11.66
CA GLN A 113 9.21 8.16 -12.30
C GLN A 113 9.79 9.47 -11.74
N ALA A 114 11.08 9.44 -11.40
CA ALA A 114 11.84 10.52 -10.77
C ALA A 114 11.42 10.88 -9.32
N CYS A 115 10.63 10.06 -8.63
CA CYS A 115 10.37 10.23 -7.21
C CYS A 115 11.51 9.64 -6.37
N HIS A 116 12.58 10.42 -6.18
CA HIS A 116 13.82 9.96 -5.55
C HIS A 116 13.63 9.43 -4.13
N THR A 117 12.74 10.02 -3.33
CA THR A 117 12.52 9.60 -1.94
C THR A 117 11.96 8.19 -1.85
N TYR A 118 10.96 7.85 -2.66
CA TYR A 118 10.39 6.50 -2.67
C TYR A 118 11.30 5.48 -3.36
N ILE A 119 12.05 5.88 -4.41
CA ILE A 119 13.04 5.00 -5.03
C ILE A 119 14.12 4.57 -4.02
N VAL A 120 14.60 5.50 -3.19
CA VAL A 120 15.63 5.20 -2.18
C VAL A 120 15.07 4.30 -1.07
N GLU A 121 13.83 4.50 -0.64
CA GLU A 121 13.21 3.68 0.40
C GLU A 121 12.78 2.28 -0.08
N ASP A 122 12.56 2.07 -1.38
CA ASP A 122 12.08 0.79 -1.93
C ASP A 122 12.89 -0.41 -1.45
N GLU A 123 14.22 -0.34 -1.52
CA GLU A 123 15.09 -1.44 -1.10
C GLU A 123 14.94 -1.75 0.40
N LEU A 124 14.78 -0.71 1.23
CA LEU A 124 14.58 -0.89 2.66
C LEU A 124 13.25 -1.57 2.96
N VAL A 125 12.18 -1.13 2.29
CA VAL A 125 10.83 -1.69 2.40
C VAL A 125 10.83 -3.15 1.91
N ARG A 126 11.43 -3.41 0.76
CA ARG A 126 11.54 -4.76 0.18
C ARG A 126 12.24 -5.74 1.12
N ARG A 127 13.38 -5.34 1.70
CA ARG A 127 14.09 -6.16 2.68
C ARG A 127 13.24 -6.42 3.92
N TYR A 128 12.59 -5.39 4.43
CA TYR A 128 11.74 -5.52 5.61
C TYR A 128 10.60 -6.52 5.39
N VAL A 129 9.90 -6.43 4.26
CA VAL A 129 8.80 -7.34 3.90
C VAL A 129 9.30 -8.77 3.75
N ARG A 130 10.41 -8.97 3.04
CA ARG A 130 11.00 -10.30 2.83
C ARG A 130 11.48 -10.93 4.15
N ASP A 131 12.23 -10.16 4.94
CA ASP A 131 12.96 -10.72 6.10
C ASP A 131 12.04 -10.95 7.31
N ASN A 132 10.93 -10.20 7.43
CA ASN A 132 10.00 -10.32 8.56
C ASN A 132 8.74 -11.11 8.23
N PHE A 133 8.29 -11.11 6.97
CA PHE A 133 7.02 -11.73 6.57
C PHE A 133 7.19 -12.82 5.51
N GLY A 134 8.33 -12.88 4.83
CA GLY A 134 8.54 -13.83 3.74
C GLY A 134 7.62 -13.61 2.53
N LEU A 135 6.96 -12.45 2.45
CA LEU A 135 5.99 -12.16 1.40
C LEU A 135 6.66 -11.75 0.09
N PRO A 136 6.08 -12.13 -1.04
CA PRO A 136 6.45 -11.61 -2.34
C PRO A 136 6.28 -10.09 -2.43
N TYR A 137 7.20 -9.45 -3.14
CA TYR A 137 7.26 -8.01 -3.29
C TYR A 137 7.51 -7.63 -4.75
N LEU A 138 6.69 -6.73 -5.29
CA LEU A 138 6.81 -6.22 -6.65
C LEU A 138 6.95 -4.70 -6.63
N GLN A 139 8.10 -4.17 -7.06
CA GLN A 139 8.28 -2.74 -7.29
C GLN A 139 7.86 -2.39 -8.72
N LEU A 140 7.04 -1.35 -8.85
CA LEU A 140 6.59 -0.81 -10.13
C LEU A 140 6.95 0.67 -10.22
N GLU A 141 7.88 1.00 -11.11
CA GLU A 141 8.15 2.38 -11.51
C GLU A 141 7.36 2.71 -12.78
N THR A 142 6.63 3.82 -12.77
CA THR A 142 5.77 4.23 -13.89
C THR A 142 5.57 5.75 -13.89
N ASP A 143 4.94 6.27 -14.93
CA ASP A 143 4.50 7.65 -15.06
C ASP A 143 2.98 7.77 -15.24
N TYR A 144 2.48 8.95 -15.57
CA TYR A 144 1.04 9.19 -15.80
C TYR A 144 0.58 8.82 -17.22
N SER A 145 1.50 8.44 -18.12
CA SER A 145 1.15 8.03 -19.48
C SER A 145 0.54 6.62 -19.51
N THR A 146 -0.04 6.27 -20.64
CA THR A 146 -0.60 4.92 -20.88
C THR A 146 0.35 4.03 -21.69
N SER A 147 1.55 4.52 -22.01
CA SER A 147 2.49 3.85 -22.92
C SER A 147 3.06 2.54 -22.38
N ASP A 148 3.09 2.37 -21.07
CA ASP A 148 3.68 1.22 -20.36
C ASP A 148 2.64 0.21 -19.82
N ILE A 149 1.35 0.39 -20.14
CA ILE A 149 0.25 -0.44 -19.61
C ILE A 149 0.51 -1.94 -19.85
N GLU A 150 0.88 -2.35 -21.05
CA GLU A 150 1.09 -3.75 -21.38
C GLU A 150 2.29 -4.35 -20.64
N GLN A 151 3.34 -3.57 -20.44
CA GLN A 151 4.50 -3.97 -19.63
C GLN A 151 4.12 -4.15 -18.17
N LEU A 152 3.39 -3.19 -17.60
CA LEU A 152 2.90 -3.26 -16.22
C LEU A 152 1.98 -4.47 -16.04
N LYS A 153 1.04 -4.68 -16.98
CA LYS A 153 0.11 -5.81 -16.95
C LYS A 153 0.84 -7.15 -16.95
N THR A 154 1.86 -7.29 -17.78
CA THR A 154 2.68 -8.51 -17.83
C THR A 154 3.36 -8.78 -16.48
N ARG A 155 3.96 -7.77 -15.86
CA ARG A 155 4.64 -7.89 -14.55
C ARG A 155 3.65 -8.20 -13.43
N ILE A 156 2.50 -7.54 -13.43
CA ILE A 156 1.42 -7.74 -12.44
C ILE A 156 0.85 -9.16 -12.57
N SER A 157 0.55 -9.62 -13.78
CA SER A 157 0.02 -10.97 -13.99
C SER A 157 0.99 -12.04 -13.48
N ALA A 158 2.28 -11.94 -13.83
CA ALA A 158 3.29 -12.87 -13.35
C ALA A 158 3.41 -12.87 -11.80
N PHE A 159 3.30 -11.69 -11.17
CA PHE A 159 3.31 -11.56 -9.72
C PHE A 159 2.09 -12.25 -9.08
N LEU A 160 0.89 -12.02 -9.61
CA LEU A 160 -0.34 -12.62 -9.09
C LEU A 160 -0.39 -14.15 -9.31
N GLU A 161 0.14 -14.65 -10.45
CA GLU A 161 0.29 -16.08 -10.69
C GLU A 161 1.20 -16.74 -9.65
N MET A 162 2.30 -16.10 -9.30
CA MET A 162 3.22 -16.58 -8.26
C MET A 162 2.51 -16.69 -6.91
N LEU A 163 1.67 -15.71 -6.53
CA LEU A 163 0.89 -15.74 -5.29
C LEU A 163 -0.12 -16.89 -5.29
N SER A 164 -0.81 -17.09 -6.41
CA SER A 164 -1.82 -18.15 -6.55
C SER A 164 -1.21 -19.56 -6.52
N GLY A 165 0.01 -19.74 -7.04
CA GLY A 165 0.73 -21.01 -7.01
C GLY A 165 1.26 -21.42 -5.64
N SER A 166 1.47 -20.47 -4.73
CA SER A 166 1.97 -20.70 -3.37
C SER A 166 0.90 -21.27 -2.41
N CYS A 167 -0.38 -21.18 -2.77
CA CYS A 167 -1.51 -21.68 -1.97
C CYS A 167 -1.76 -23.20 -2.11
N SER A 168 -0.99 -23.90 -2.91
CA SER A 168 -1.24 -25.33 -3.26
C SER A 168 -0.22 -26.30 -2.63
N SER A 169 0.47 -25.90 -1.55
CA SER A 169 1.50 -26.75 -0.90
C SER A 169 1.15 -27.01 0.55
#